data_f6dfbccf23004effada0ee13edc98818
#
_entry.id   f6dfbccf23004effada0ee13edc98818
#
_cell.length_a   1.000
_cell.length_b   1.000
_cell.length_c   1.000
_cell.angle_alpha   90.00
_cell.angle_beta   90.00
_cell.angle_gamma   90.00
#
_symmetry.space_group_name_H-M   'P 1'
#
loop_
_entity.id
_entity.type
_entity.pdbx_description
1 polymer ?
#
loop_
_entity_poly.entity_id
_entity_poly.type
_entity_poly.pdbx_seq_one_letter_code
_entity_poly.pdbx_strand_id
1 'polypeptide(L)'
;VLGLVLALLVDSRVKGESIFRSVYLFPMAVSFIVTGVAWRWIFTPGDAEATGINLIFQNLGLNFLQGRWIADNVVWPSWSPDWLKTRLLVPLAIIPVVIAAVWQMSGFCMAMFLAGLRGISDEIKEAARVDGATENQVFWQIVFPLLRPVTLSAIIVLAHISLKIFDLVVTMTGGGPGNKTEVPGMLMFDLRFEQFNTAESAVVAMFMLVLVSLLVIPYLLYNRKAQEAEG
;
A
#
# COMPACT_ATOMS: atom_id res chain seq x y z
N VAL A 1 4.59 -6.40 3.44
CA VAL A 1 4.42 -7.84 3.75
C VAL A 1 4.08 -8.62 2.47
N LEU A 2 2.96 -8.32 1.76
CA LEU A 2 2.55 -9.08 0.56
C LEU A 2 3.66 -9.16 -0.49
N GLY A 3 4.34 -8.06 -0.80
CA GLY A 3 5.45 -8.03 -1.76
C GLY A 3 6.63 -8.93 -1.36
N LEU A 4 6.96 -9.02 -0.08
CA LEU A 4 7.99 -9.95 0.42
C LEU A 4 7.57 -11.41 0.25
N VAL A 5 6.32 -11.75 0.59
CA VAL A 5 5.79 -13.10 0.40
C VAL A 5 5.83 -13.49 -1.08
N LEU A 6 5.39 -12.60 -1.98
CA LEU A 6 5.45 -12.83 -3.42
C LEU A 6 6.90 -12.99 -3.92
N ALA A 7 7.85 -12.19 -3.40
CA ALA A 7 9.26 -12.30 -3.74
C ALA A 7 9.85 -13.65 -3.33
N LEU A 8 9.53 -14.14 -2.12
CA LEU A 8 9.97 -15.46 -1.63
C LEU A 8 9.40 -16.60 -2.48
N LEU A 9 8.13 -16.51 -2.87
CA LEU A 9 7.50 -17.51 -3.75
C LEU A 9 8.16 -17.53 -5.13
N VAL A 10 8.49 -16.38 -5.69
CA VAL A 10 9.16 -16.28 -6.99
C VAL A 10 10.64 -16.70 -6.90
N ASP A 11 11.33 -16.39 -5.80
CA ASP A 11 12.75 -16.73 -5.59
C ASP A 11 12.99 -18.25 -5.51
N SER A 12 11.96 -19.05 -5.16
CA SER A 12 12.03 -20.51 -5.06
C SER A 12 12.22 -21.24 -6.40
N ARG A 13 12.68 -20.56 -7.46
CA ARG A 13 12.95 -21.11 -8.82
C ARG A 13 11.76 -21.83 -9.45
N VAL A 14 10.57 -21.24 -9.35
CA VAL A 14 9.34 -21.81 -9.95
C VAL A 14 9.45 -21.83 -11.48
N LYS A 15 9.06 -22.93 -12.10
CA LYS A 15 8.92 -23.00 -13.56
C LYS A 15 7.92 -21.94 -14.03
N GLY A 16 8.34 -21.08 -14.97
CA GLY A 16 7.50 -19.98 -15.47
C GLY A 16 7.64 -18.66 -14.64
N GLU A 17 8.71 -18.49 -13.89
CA GLU A 17 8.99 -17.27 -13.10
C GLU A 17 8.72 -15.97 -13.88
N SER A 18 9.14 -15.88 -15.14
CA SER A 18 8.95 -14.69 -15.98
C SER A 18 7.46 -14.34 -16.17
N ILE A 19 6.60 -15.34 -16.30
CA ILE A 19 5.15 -15.14 -16.45
C ILE A 19 4.57 -14.62 -15.14
N PHE A 20 4.89 -15.26 -14.00
CA PHE A 20 4.43 -14.80 -12.69
C PHE A 20 4.90 -13.38 -12.41
N ARG A 21 6.18 -13.08 -12.68
CA ARG A 21 6.71 -11.71 -12.52
C ARG A 21 5.93 -10.70 -13.37
N SER A 22 5.66 -11.01 -14.64
CA SER A 22 4.91 -10.12 -15.52
C SER A 22 3.47 -9.89 -15.04
N VAL A 23 2.79 -10.94 -14.57
CA VAL A 23 1.42 -10.85 -14.04
C VAL A 23 1.37 -9.98 -12.78
N TYR A 24 2.32 -10.14 -11.85
CA TYR A 24 2.36 -9.33 -10.64
C TYR A 24 2.84 -7.89 -10.87
N LEU A 25 3.65 -7.63 -11.89
CA LEU A 25 4.07 -6.29 -12.26
C LEU A 25 3.03 -5.55 -13.10
N PHE A 26 2.14 -6.26 -13.78
CA PHE A 26 1.12 -5.66 -14.65
C PHE A 26 0.27 -4.58 -13.94
N PRO A 27 -0.22 -4.76 -12.69
CA PRO A 27 -0.99 -3.74 -12.00
C PRO A 27 -0.27 -2.39 -11.89
N MET A 28 1.03 -2.40 -11.73
CA MET A 28 1.84 -1.18 -11.64
C MET A 28 1.87 -0.38 -12.96
N ALA A 29 1.69 -1.04 -14.09
CA ALA A 29 1.62 -0.39 -15.40
C ALA A 29 0.28 0.31 -15.66
N VAL A 30 -0.76 -0.01 -14.88
CA VAL A 30 -2.10 0.60 -14.97
C VAL A 30 -2.10 1.93 -14.21
N SER A 31 -2.74 2.97 -14.77
CA SER A 31 -2.83 4.25 -14.06
C SER A 31 -3.72 4.12 -12.80
N PHE A 32 -3.45 4.94 -11.77
CA PHE A 32 -4.28 4.98 -10.56
C PHE A 32 -5.75 5.33 -10.84
N ILE A 33 -6.02 6.15 -11.85
CA ILE A 33 -7.39 6.50 -12.27
C ILE A 33 -8.12 5.27 -12.77
N VAL A 34 -7.53 4.51 -13.70
CA VAL A 34 -8.14 3.29 -14.27
C VAL A 34 -8.34 2.23 -13.17
N THR A 35 -7.34 2.04 -12.33
CA THR A 35 -7.44 1.18 -11.14
C THR A 35 -8.61 1.62 -10.26
N GLY A 36 -8.71 2.91 -9.95
CA GLY A 36 -9.77 3.46 -9.11
C GLY A 36 -11.16 3.20 -9.68
N VAL A 37 -11.37 3.43 -10.98
CA VAL A 37 -12.66 3.16 -11.66
C VAL A 37 -13.01 1.67 -11.61
N ALA A 38 -12.05 0.79 -11.93
CA ALA A 38 -12.29 -0.67 -11.92
C ALA A 38 -12.64 -1.19 -10.51
N TRP A 39 -11.86 -0.79 -9.52
CA TRP A 39 -12.10 -1.19 -8.13
C TRP A 39 -13.36 -0.55 -7.53
N ARG A 40 -13.74 0.67 -7.96
CA ARG A 40 -15.02 1.27 -7.60
C ARG A 40 -16.19 0.37 -8.04
N TRP A 41 -16.19 -0.13 -9.28
CA TRP A 41 -17.22 -1.08 -9.75
C TRP A 41 -17.28 -2.35 -8.90
N ILE A 42 -16.10 -2.89 -8.54
CA ILE A 42 -16.03 -4.09 -7.70
C ILE A 42 -16.65 -3.85 -6.31
N PHE A 43 -16.41 -2.67 -5.72
CA PHE A 43 -16.84 -2.35 -4.36
C PHE A 43 -18.12 -1.50 -4.29
N THR A 44 -18.76 -1.18 -5.41
CA THR A 44 -20.04 -0.49 -5.39
C THR A 44 -21.13 -1.43 -4.86
N PRO A 45 -21.79 -1.10 -3.73
CA PRO A 45 -22.94 -1.86 -3.28
C PRO A 45 -24.12 -1.61 -4.21
N GLY A 46 -24.90 -2.62 -4.52
CA GLY A 46 -26.19 -2.43 -5.20
C GLY A 46 -27.23 -1.82 -4.26
N ASP A 47 -28.16 -1.05 -4.82
CA ASP A 47 -29.24 -0.45 -4.03
C ASP A 47 -30.35 -1.46 -3.72
N ALA A 48 -30.80 -2.21 -4.73
CA ALA A 48 -31.87 -3.22 -4.59
C ALA A 48 -31.33 -4.66 -4.73
N GLU A 49 -30.31 -4.86 -5.54
CA GLU A 49 -29.70 -6.17 -5.78
C GLU A 49 -28.18 -6.07 -5.49
N ALA A 50 -27.61 -7.18 -5.03
CA ALA A 50 -26.18 -7.25 -4.80
C ALA A 50 -25.40 -7.08 -6.11
N THR A 51 -24.38 -6.20 -6.11
CA THR A 51 -23.49 -5.95 -7.26
C THR A 51 -22.03 -6.11 -6.84
N GLY A 52 -21.14 -6.18 -7.83
CA GLY A 52 -19.70 -6.28 -7.60
C GLY A 52 -19.34 -7.47 -6.71
N ILE A 53 -18.52 -7.23 -5.69
CA ILE A 53 -18.07 -8.29 -4.77
C ILE A 53 -19.20 -8.84 -3.90
N ASN A 54 -20.23 -8.06 -3.62
CA ASN A 54 -21.39 -8.52 -2.84
C ASN A 54 -22.17 -9.60 -3.60
N LEU A 55 -22.26 -9.53 -4.91
CA LEU A 55 -22.88 -10.57 -5.74
C LEU A 55 -22.10 -11.90 -5.64
N ILE A 56 -20.78 -11.83 -5.61
CA ILE A 56 -19.93 -13.02 -5.42
C ILE A 56 -20.20 -13.64 -4.04
N PHE A 57 -20.23 -12.83 -2.98
CA PHE A 57 -20.53 -13.32 -1.63
C PHE A 57 -21.93 -13.91 -1.52
N GLN A 58 -22.91 -13.31 -2.16
CA GLN A 58 -24.28 -13.83 -2.21
C GLN A 58 -24.33 -15.21 -2.87
N ASN A 59 -23.69 -15.37 -4.03
CA ASN A 59 -23.69 -16.63 -4.77
C ASN A 59 -22.93 -17.75 -4.03
N LEU A 60 -21.94 -17.39 -3.21
CA LEU A 60 -21.18 -18.33 -2.38
C LEU A 60 -21.86 -18.62 -1.02
N GLY A 61 -23.00 -18.00 -0.72
CA GLY A 61 -23.69 -18.14 0.58
C GLY A 61 -23.00 -17.39 1.73
N LEU A 62 -22.03 -16.51 1.43
CA LEU A 62 -21.24 -15.74 2.40
C LEU A 62 -21.87 -14.38 2.69
N ASN A 63 -23.19 -14.35 2.93
CA ASN A 63 -23.94 -13.10 3.10
C ASN A 63 -23.44 -12.22 4.26
N PHE A 64 -22.78 -12.81 5.26
CA PHE A 64 -22.19 -12.07 6.39
C PHE A 64 -20.98 -11.20 5.99
N LEU A 65 -20.40 -11.40 4.80
CA LEU A 65 -19.32 -10.60 4.24
C LEU A 65 -19.82 -9.45 3.35
N GLN A 66 -21.12 -9.40 3.06
CA GLN A 66 -21.69 -8.29 2.30
C GLN A 66 -21.59 -6.99 3.11
N GLY A 67 -21.22 -5.91 2.45
CA GLY A 67 -21.05 -4.61 3.10
C GLY A 67 -21.32 -3.45 2.15
N ARG A 68 -21.47 -2.27 2.74
CA ARG A 68 -21.60 -1.02 1.96
C ARG A 68 -20.25 -0.42 1.53
N TRP A 69 -19.19 -1.14 1.72
CA TRP A 69 -17.80 -0.88 1.30
C TRP A 69 -17.45 0.62 1.22
N ILE A 70 -17.40 1.18 -0.01
CA ILE A 70 -17.05 2.58 -0.27
C ILE A 70 -18.13 3.59 0.17
N ALA A 71 -19.34 3.14 0.48
CA ALA A 71 -20.47 3.97 0.93
C ALA A 71 -20.71 3.90 2.45
N ASP A 72 -19.86 3.20 3.20
CA ASP A 72 -20.06 3.02 4.63
C ASP A 72 -19.55 4.23 5.43
N ASN A 73 -20.45 4.74 6.28
CA ASN A 73 -20.15 5.81 7.23
C ASN A 73 -19.54 5.33 8.55
N VAL A 74 -19.43 4.03 8.74
CA VAL A 74 -18.94 3.45 9.98
C VAL A 74 -17.42 3.69 10.11
N VAL A 75 -16.99 4.05 11.30
CA VAL A 75 -15.57 4.16 11.67
C VAL A 75 -15.25 3.08 12.71
N TRP A 76 -14.05 2.54 12.61
CA TRP A 76 -13.58 1.51 13.54
C TRP A 76 -12.52 2.11 14.49
N PRO A 77 -12.54 1.77 15.76
CA PRO A 77 -13.54 0.97 16.50
C PRO A 77 -14.83 1.76 16.79
N SER A 78 -15.99 1.08 16.64
CA SER A 78 -17.31 1.71 16.76
C SER A 78 -17.68 2.14 18.19
N TRP A 79 -17.00 1.59 19.21
CA TRP A 79 -17.20 1.89 20.64
C TRP A 79 -16.57 3.21 21.09
N SER A 80 -15.82 3.88 20.22
CA SER A 80 -15.11 5.13 20.57
C SER A 80 -16.07 6.31 20.70
N PRO A 81 -15.72 7.33 21.54
CA PRO A 81 -16.49 8.57 21.64
C PRO A 81 -16.65 9.27 20.31
N ASP A 82 -17.77 9.94 20.08
CA ASP A 82 -18.08 10.55 18.77
C ASP A 82 -17.08 11.61 18.33
N TRP A 83 -16.52 12.37 19.28
CA TRP A 83 -15.47 13.36 18.97
C TRP A 83 -14.16 12.73 18.46
N LEU A 84 -13.88 11.46 18.84
CA LEU A 84 -12.70 10.71 18.40
C LEU A 84 -12.97 10.04 17.03
N LYS A 85 -14.21 9.55 16.82
CA LYS A 85 -14.61 8.86 15.57
C LYS A 85 -14.39 9.70 14.32
N THR A 86 -14.58 11.02 14.44
CA THR A 86 -14.45 11.95 13.31
C THR A 86 -13.02 12.43 13.05
N ARG A 87 -12.09 12.20 13.97
CA ARG A 87 -10.75 12.82 13.91
C ARG A 87 -9.57 11.85 13.83
N LEU A 88 -9.67 10.69 14.46
CA LEU A 88 -8.52 9.79 14.62
C LEU A 88 -8.80 8.33 14.23
N LEU A 89 -10.05 7.96 13.94
CA LEU A 89 -10.41 6.58 13.66
C LEU A 89 -10.44 6.27 12.17
N VAL A 90 -10.19 5.01 11.85
CA VAL A 90 -10.14 4.53 10.48
C VAL A 90 -11.55 4.34 9.94
N PRO A 91 -11.99 5.08 8.93
CA PRO A 91 -13.26 4.83 8.27
C PRO A 91 -13.21 3.52 7.50
N LEU A 92 -14.24 2.69 7.61
CA LEU A 92 -14.30 1.41 6.89
C LEU A 92 -14.23 1.60 5.36
N ALA A 93 -14.73 2.71 4.86
CA ALA A 93 -14.65 3.06 3.44
C ALA A 93 -13.21 3.21 2.88
N ILE A 94 -12.19 3.33 3.75
CA ILE A 94 -10.78 3.36 3.31
C ILE A 94 -10.26 1.95 2.96
N ILE A 95 -10.87 0.89 3.50
CA ILE A 95 -10.40 -0.50 3.30
C ILE A 95 -10.37 -0.88 1.82
N PRO A 96 -11.41 -0.66 1.01
CA PRO A 96 -11.38 -0.89 -0.43
C PRO A 96 -10.26 -0.13 -1.14
N VAL A 97 -10.01 1.12 -0.74
CA VAL A 97 -8.91 1.94 -1.30
C VAL A 97 -7.56 1.31 -0.99
N VAL A 98 -7.37 0.85 0.26
CA VAL A 98 -6.14 0.16 0.68
C VAL A 98 -5.96 -1.15 -0.09
N ILE A 99 -7.01 -1.93 -0.29
CA ILE A 99 -6.96 -3.18 -1.08
C ILE A 99 -6.51 -2.89 -2.51
N ALA A 100 -7.10 -1.88 -3.17
CA ALA A 100 -6.72 -1.47 -4.52
C ALA A 100 -5.27 -0.99 -4.60
N ALA A 101 -4.83 -0.16 -3.64
CA ALA A 101 -3.45 0.32 -3.55
C ALA A 101 -2.44 -0.82 -3.30
N VAL A 102 -2.77 -1.76 -2.41
CA VAL A 102 -1.94 -2.95 -2.14
C VAL A 102 -1.83 -3.82 -3.37
N TRP A 103 -2.95 -4.06 -4.09
CA TRP A 103 -2.93 -4.82 -5.34
C TRP A 103 -2.01 -4.15 -6.37
N GLN A 104 -2.12 -2.84 -6.56
CA GLN A 104 -1.33 -2.10 -7.55
C GLN A 104 0.16 -2.03 -7.19
N MET A 105 0.51 -1.87 -5.90
CA MET A 105 1.89 -1.70 -5.45
C MET A 105 2.60 -3.01 -5.05
N SER A 106 1.87 -4.11 -4.94
CA SER A 106 2.45 -5.40 -4.51
C SER A 106 3.55 -5.91 -5.43
N GLY A 107 3.38 -5.76 -6.75
CA GLY A 107 4.38 -6.15 -7.74
C GLY A 107 5.68 -5.33 -7.65
N PHE A 108 5.55 -4.02 -7.43
CA PHE A 108 6.71 -3.16 -7.19
C PHE A 108 7.51 -3.61 -5.96
N CYS A 109 6.82 -3.82 -4.84
CA CYS A 109 7.45 -4.33 -3.63
C CYS A 109 8.07 -5.72 -3.84
N MET A 110 7.37 -6.60 -4.57
CA MET A 110 7.91 -7.91 -4.95
C MET A 110 9.23 -7.77 -5.72
N ALA A 111 9.30 -6.89 -6.71
CA ALA A 111 10.51 -6.68 -7.49
C ALA A 111 11.67 -6.16 -6.64
N MET A 112 11.41 -5.20 -5.73
CA MET A 112 12.42 -4.69 -4.80
C MET A 112 12.96 -5.80 -3.89
N PHE A 113 12.08 -6.57 -3.26
CA PHE A 113 12.49 -7.66 -2.37
C PHE A 113 13.18 -8.79 -3.13
N LEU A 114 12.74 -9.13 -4.33
CA LEU A 114 13.37 -10.15 -5.16
C LEU A 114 14.80 -9.74 -5.55
N ALA A 115 15.01 -8.46 -5.90
CA ALA A 115 16.36 -7.94 -6.16
C ALA A 115 17.24 -8.02 -4.90
N GLY A 116 16.69 -7.66 -3.74
CA GLY A 116 17.40 -7.79 -2.46
C GLY A 116 17.75 -9.24 -2.09
N LEU A 117 16.81 -10.18 -2.27
CA LEU A 117 17.03 -11.61 -2.00
C LEU A 117 18.14 -12.19 -2.88
N ARG A 118 18.17 -11.81 -4.16
CA ARG A 118 19.20 -12.26 -5.13
C ARG A 118 20.57 -11.59 -4.93
N GLY A 119 20.60 -10.48 -4.22
CA GLY A 119 21.86 -9.84 -3.79
C GLY A 119 22.54 -10.53 -2.62
N ILE A 120 21.85 -11.44 -1.90
CA ILE A 120 22.42 -12.19 -0.79
C ILE A 120 23.18 -13.40 -1.35
N SER A 121 24.49 -13.51 -1.06
CA SER A 121 25.30 -14.64 -1.50
C SER A 121 24.74 -15.97 -1.00
N ASP A 122 24.68 -16.97 -1.90
CA ASP A 122 24.28 -18.31 -1.55
C ASP A 122 25.27 -18.97 -0.58
N GLU A 123 26.56 -18.60 -0.64
CA GLU A 123 27.61 -19.07 0.27
C GLU A 123 27.28 -18.81 1.74
N ILE A 124 26.71 -17.63 2.05
CA ILE A 124 26.32 -17.28 3.43
C ILE A 124 25.19 -18.21 3.90
N LYS A 125 24.23 -18.52 3.04
CA LYS A 125 23.12 -19.41 3.36
C LYS A 125 23.59 -20.86 3.52
N GLU A 126 24.52 -21.30 2.67
CA GLU A 126 25.11 -22.64 2.71
C GLU A 126 25.98 -22.83 3.95
N ALA A 127 26.82 -21.86 4.30
CA ALA A 127 27.61 -21.89 5.53
C ALA A 127 26.73 -22.09 6.77
N ALA A 128 25.64 -21.34 6.87
CA ALA A 128 24.71 -21.49 7.99
C ALA A 128 24.04 -22.88 8.03
N ARG A 129 23.74 -23.48 6.87
CA ARG A 129 23.21 -24.86 6.80
C ARG A 129 24.23 -25.88 7.24
N VAL A 130 25.50 -25.70 6.90
CA VAL A 130 26.59 -26.53 7.37
C VAL A 130 26.76 -26.48 8.89
N ASP A 131 26.55 -25.25 9.46
CA ASP A 131 26.55 -25.04 10.91
C ASP A 131 25.29 -25.60 11.61
N GLY A 132 24.39 -26.24 10.86
CA GLY A 132 23.20 -26.92 11.40
C GLY A 132 21.96 -26.02 11.53
N ALA A 133 21.96 -24.83 10.95
CA ALA A 133 20.79 -23.96 10.98
C ALA A 133 19.65 -24.54 10.10
N THR A 134 18.44 -24.52 10.62
CA THR A 134 17.23 -24.84 9.87
C THR A 134 16.89 -23.72 8.89
N GLU A 135 16.14 -24.00 7.82
CA GLU A 135 15.71 -22.99 6.83
C GLU A 135 14.99 -21.79 7.49
N ASN A 136 14.22 -22.04 8.53
CA ASN A 136 13.57 -20.97 9.29
C ASN A 136 14.57 -20.08 10.05
N GLN A 137 15.63 -20.68 10.60
CA GLN A 137 16.71 -19.93 11.25
C GLN A 137 17.52 -19.14 10.22
N VAL A 138 17.86 -19.72 9.08
CA VAL A 138 18.53 -19.04 7.97
C VAL A 138 17.70 -17.81 7.52
N PHE A 139 16.38 -18.00 7.36
CA PHE A 139 15.52 -16.87 6.96
C PHE A 139 15.48 -15.74 8.01
N TRP A 140 15.16 -16.07 9.27
CA TRP A 140 14.94 -15.02 10.28
C TRP A 140 16.23 -14.42 10.84
N GLN A 141 17.31 -15.17 10.89
CA GLN A 141 18.57 -14.73 11.50
C GLN A 141 19.57 -14.17 10.49
N ILE A 142 19.44 -14.53 9.19
CA ILE A 142 20.38 -14.10 8.15
C ILE A 142 19.67 -13.31 7.07
N VAL A 143 18.73 -13.93 6.35
CA VAL A 143 18.10 -13.32 5.17
C VAL A 143 17.29 -12.06 5.54
N PHE A 144 16.41 -12.18 6.53
CA PHE A 144 15.55 -11.05 6.94
C PHE A 144 16.33 -9.85 7.47
N PRO A 145 17.37 -9.98 8.33
CA PRO A 145 18.22 -8.86 8.71
C PRO A 145 18.96 -8.21 7.54
N LEU A 146 19.46 -9.00 6.59
CA LEU A 146 20.12 -8.48 5.39
C LEU A 146 19.17 -7.74 4.44
N LEU A 147 17.87 -8.05 4.50
CA LEU A 147 16.83 -7.32 3.74
C LEU A 147 16.39 -6.01 4.40
N ARG A 148 16.89 -5.65 5.58
CA ARG A 148 16.48 -4.40 6.26
C ARG A 148 16.65 -3.15 5.40
N PRO A 149 17.76 -2.93 4.67
CA PRO A 149 17.91 -1.75 3.81
C PRO A 149 16.83 -1.69 2.71
N VAL A 150 16.55 -2.84 2.08
CA VAL A 150 15.49 -2.95 1.05
C VAL A 150 14.11 -2.68 1.65
N THR A 151 13.85 -3.21 2.84
CA THR A 151 12.60 -2.99 3.57
C THR A 151 12.40 -1.52 3.89
N LEU A 152 13.43 -0.83 4.39
CA LEU A 152 13.38 0.61 4.68
C LEU A 152 13.13 1.40 3.40
N SER A 153 13.83 1.09 2.30
CA SER A 153 13.62 1.72 1.00
C SER A 153 12.17 1.56 0.52
N ALA A 154 11.63 0.34 0.59
CA ALA A 154 10.25 0.04 0.19
C ALA A 154 9.24 0.83 1.04
N ILE A 155 9.42 0.87 2.36
CA ILE A 155 8.53 1.63 3.27
C ILE A 155 8.53 3.11 2.92
N ILE A 156 9.69 3.70 2.66
CA ILE A 156 9.80 5.14 2.38
C ILE A 156 9.19 5.49 1.04
N VAL A 157 9.43 4.69 0.00
CA VAL A 157 8.81 4.89 -1.31
C VAL A 157 7.28 4.77 -1.20
N LEU A 158 6.77 3.75 -0.53
CA LEU A 158 5.33 3.57 -0.32
C LEU A 158 4.73 4.69 0.52
N ALA A 159 5.40 5.14 1.57
CA ALA A 159 4.94 6.26 2.41
C ALA A 159 4.87 7.55 1.59
N HIS A 160 5.87 7.83 0.75
CA HIS A 160 5.84 8.97 -0.16
C HIS A 160 4.68 8.90 -1.16
N ILE A 161 4.47 7.73 -1.78
CA ILE A 161 3.34 7.52 -2.70
C ILE A 161 2.01 7.70 -1.96
N SER A 162 1.88 7.14 -0.74
CA SER A 162 0.67 7.23 0.07
C SER A 162 0.28 8.68 0.43
N LEU A 163 1.25 9.53 0.72
CA LEU A 163 0.98 10.96 0.99
C LEU A 163 0.47 11.71 -0.24
N LYS A 164 0.81 11.25 -1.44
CA LYS A 164 0.44 11.88 -2.72
C LYS A 164 -0.69 11.14 -3.44
N ILE A 165 -1.30 10.13 -2.82
CA ILE A 165 -2.35 9.31 -3.44
C ILE A 165 -3.64 10.11 -3.56
N PHE A 166 -3.80 10.80 -4.68
CA PHE A 166 -4.97 11.61 -5.02
C PHE A 166 -5.89 10.84 -5.98
N ASP A 167 -5.34 10.42 -7.11
CA ASP A 167 -6.10 9.86 -8.24
C ASP A 167 -6.94 8.64 -7.86
N LEU A 168 -6.37 7.73 -7.07
CA LEU A 168 -7.06 6.51 -6.64
C LEU A 168 -8.23 6.84 -5.71
N VAL A 169 -8.03 7.76 -4.75
CA VAL A 169 -9.07 8.13 -3.78
C VAL A 169 -10.19 8.87 -4.46
N VAL A 170 -9.89 9.86 -5.30
CA VAL A 170 -10.90 10.62 -6.05
C VAL A 170 -11.75 9.71 -6.93
N THR A 171 -11.12 8.78 -7.67
CA THR A 171 -11.84 7.90 -8.59
C THR A 171 -12.64 6.82 -7.89
N MET A 172 -12.17 6.29 -6.75
CA MET A 172 -12.88 5.26 -5.99
C MET A 172 -14.01 5.81 -5.13
N THR A 173 -13.74 6.85 -4.35
CA THR A 173 -14.63 7.31 -3.29
C THR A 173 -15.06 8.76 -3.42
N GLY A 174 -14.33 9.59 -4.18
CA GLY A 174 -14.56 11.04 -4.22
C GLY A 174 -14.41 11.70 -2.84
N GLY A 175 -13.51 11.21 -1.97
CA GLY A 175 -13.38 11.63 -0.57
C GLY A 175 -14.22 10.79 0.39
N GLY A 176 -15.13 9.95 -0.14
CA GLY A 176 -16.01 9.06 0.61
C GLY A 176 -17.17 9.76 1.31
N PRO A 177 -17.98 9.00 2.03
CA PRO A 177 -19.10 9.58 2.71
C PRO A 177 -18.66 10.54 3.81
N GLY A 178 -19.07 11.83 3.70
CA GLY A 178 -18.73 12.87 4.68
C GLY A 178 -17.23 13.14 4.81
N ASN A 179 -16.49 13.16 3.70
CA ASN A 179 -15.05 13.44 3.60
C ASN A 179 -14.16 12.49 4.42
N LYS A 180 -14.67 11.30 4.76
CA LYS A 180 -13.96 10.34 5.63
C LYS A 180 -12.77 9.65 4.97
N THR A 181 -12.72 9.63 3.65
CA THR A 181 -11.59 9.10 2.88
C THR A 181 -10.77 10.20 2.20
N GLU A 182 -11.05 11.46 2.55
CA GLU A 182 -10.32 12.59 2.01
C GLU A 182 -8.84 12.52 2.40
N VAL A 183 -7.98 12.76 1.43
CA VAL A 183 -6.53 12.81 1.59
C VAL A 183 -6.01 14.25 1.42
N PRO A 184 -4.85 14.61 1.99
CA PRO A 184 -4.34 15.98 1.92
C PRO A 184 -4.25 16.55 0.50
N GLY A 185 -3.91 15.71 -0.49
CA GLY A 185 -3.88 16.12 -1.89
C GLY A 185 -5.25 16.51 -2.45
N MET A 186 -6.31 15.84 -1.98
CA MET A 186 -7.69 16.17 -2.37
C MET A 186 -8.14 17.47 -1.71
N LEU A 187 -7.93 17.62 -0.40
CA LEU A 187 -8.20 18.86 0.30
C LEU A 187 -7.50 20.07 -0.36
N MET A 188 -6.23 19.90 -0.73
CA MET A 188 -5.48 20.95 -1.44
C MET A 188 -6.13 21.31 -2.78
N PHE A 189 -6.59 20.31 -3.53
CA PHE A 189 -7.26 20.51 -4.82
C PHE A 189 -8.60 21.24 -4.65
N ASP A 190 -9.45 20.79 -3.73
CA ASP A 190 -10.77 21.35 -3.46
C ASP A 190 -10.66 22.82 -2.99
N LEU A 191 -9.74 23.10 -2.07
CA LEU A 191 -9.46 24.46 -1.61
C LEU A 191 -9.04 25.37 -2.76
N ARG A 192 -8.21 24.87 -3.68
CA ARG A 192 -7.68 25.69 -4.79
C ARG A 192 -8.69 25.91 -5.90
N PHE A 193 -9.38 24.85 -6.34
CA PHE A 193 -10.15 24.86 -7.59
C PHE A 193 -11.66 24.92 -7.37
N GLU A 194 -12.19 24.46 -6.25
CA GLU A 194 -13.61 24.51 -5.94
C GLU A 194 -13.95 25.70 -5.03
N GLN A 195 -13.12 25.96 -4.01
CA GLN A 195 -13.36 27.05 -3.06
C GLN A 195 -12.61 28.34 -3.39
N PHE A 196 -11.71 28.32 -4.38
CA PHE A 196 -10.85 29.44 -4.79
C PHE A 196 -9.99 30.03 -3.66
N ASN A 197 -9.76 29.27 -2.60
CA ASN A 197 -8.96 29.66 -1.44
C ASN A 197 -7.48 29.25 -1.63
N THR A 198 -6.76 30.08 -2.38
CA THR A 198 -5.34 29.81 -2.71
C THR A 198 -4.43 29.79 -1.47
N ALA A 199 -4.73 30.62 -0.47
CA ALA A 199 -3.89 30.72 0.72
C ALA A 199 -3.92 29.42 1.55
N GLU A 200 -5.10 28.87 1.84
CA GLU A 200 -5.24 27.62 2.58
C GLU A 200 -4.71 26.44 1.77
N SER A 201 -4.97 26.39 0.47
CA SER A 201 -4.39 25.37 -0.41
C SER A 201 -2.86 25.34 -0.36
N ALA A 202 -2.22 26.53 -0.37
CA ALA A 202 -0.77 26.64 -0.24
C ALA A 202 -0.26 26.13 1.12
N VAL A 203 -0.99 26.39 2.21
CA VAL A 203 -0.66 25.85 3.54
C VAL A 203 -0.68 24.33 3.54
N VAL A 204 -1.71 23.69 2.96
CA VAL A 204 -1.79 22.23 2.85
C VAL A 204 -0.62 21.69 2.02
N ALA A 205 -0.30 22.33 0.88
CA ALA A 205 0.84 21.94 0.05
C ALA A 205 2.17 22.01 0.81
N MET A 206 2.41 23.08 1.56
CA MET A 206 3.60 23.23 2.40
C MET A 206 3.66 22.19 3.51
N PHE A 207 2.53 21.88 4.15
CA PHE A 207 2.44 20.82 5.14
C PHE A 207 2.81 19.45 4.56
N MET A 208 2.29 19.12 3.37
CA MET A 208 2.65 17.89 2.65
C MET A 208 4.15 17.85 2.33
N LEU A 209 4.73 18.99 1.88
CA LEU A 209 6.17 19.07 1.59
C LEU A 209 7.01 18.81 2.85
N VAL A 210 6.63 19.39 3.99
CA VAL A 210 7.32 19.16 5.27
C VAL A 210 7.23 17.71 5.69
N LEU A 211 6.04 17.08 5.61
CA LEU A 211 5.88 15.67 5.96
C LEU A 211 6.73 14.75 5.07
N VAL A 212 6.74 14.97 3.76
CA VAL A 212 7.59 14.20 2.83
C VAL A 212 9.07 14.42 3.16
N SER A 213 9.47 15.66 3.43
CA SER A 213 10.86 15.99 3.77
C SER A 213 11.32 15.30 5.06
N LEU A 214 10.46 15.26 6.08
CA LEU A 214 10.73 14.55 7.34
C LEU A 214 10.91 13.04 7.18
N LEU A 215 10.29 12.44 6.16
CA LEU A 215 10.48 11.03 5.84
C LEU A 215 11.72 10.78 4.98
N VAL A 216 11.90 11.59 3.94
CA VAL A 216 12.93 11.34 2.91
C VAL A 216 14.31 11.79 3.35
N ILE A 217 14.44 12.95 4.01
CA ILE A 217 15.77 13.50 4.39
C ILE A 217 16.52 12.58 5.36
N PRO A 218 15.94 12.09 6.48
CA PRO A 218 16.65 11.17 7.37
C PRO A 218 17.09 9.88 6.68
N TYR A 219 16.27 9.38 5.77
CA TYR A 219 16.61 8.19 4.99
C TYR A 219 17.80 8.42 4.05
N LEU A 220 17.83 9.54 3.32
CA LEU A 220 18.95 9.86 2.45
C LEU A 220 20.26 10.03 3.23
N LEU A 221 20.18 10.65 4.41
CA LEU A 221 21.34 10.82 5.30
C LEU A 221 21.80 9.46 5.85
N TYR A 222 20.87 8.56 6.20
CA TYR A 222 21.21 7.22 6.66
C TYR A 222 21.90 6.40 5.56
N ASN A 223 21.34 6.38 4.34
CA ASN A 223 21.93 5.64 3.22
C ASN A 223 23.30 6.17 2.82
N ARG A 224 23.48 7.49 2.85
CA ARG A 224 24.78 8.09 2.55
C ARG A 224 25.86 7.63 3.55
N LYS A 225 25.55 7.64 4.84
CA LYS A 225 26.46 7.15 5.87
C LYS A 225 26.78 5.66 5.73
N ALA A 226 25.79 4.85 5.34
CA ALA A 226 26.02 3.42 5.11
C ALA A 226 26.97 3.17 3.94
N GLN A 227 26.84 3.91 2.82
CA GLN A 227 27.73 3.82 1.67
C GLN A 227 29.15 4.30 1.97
N GLU A 228 29.30 5.37 2.77
CA GLU A 228 30.60 5.90 3.19
C GLU A 228 31.34 4.94 4.16
N ALA A 229 30.63 4.02 4.81
CA ALA A 229 31.22 3.02 5.71
C ALA A 229 31.65 1.72 4.99
N GLU A 230 31.16 1.48 3.79
CA GLU A 230 31.47 0.30 2.96
C GLU A 230 32.59 0.55 1.93
N GLY A 231 32.98 1.81 1.70
CA GLY A 231 34.04 2.22 0.77
C GLY A 231 35.30 2.65 1.47
#